data_e2aeac589d0de07e263ed0be9f574247
#
_entry.id   e2aeac589d0de07e263ed0be9f574247
#
_cell.length_a   1.000
_cell.length_b   1.000
_cell.length_c   1.000
_cell.angle_alpha   90.00
_cell.angle_beta   90.00
_cell.angle_gamma   90.00
#
_symmetry.space_group_name_H-M   'P 1'
#
loop_
_entity.id
_entity.type
_entity.pdbx_description
1 polymer ?
#
loop_
_entity_poly.entity_id
_entity_poly.type
_entity_poly.pdbx_seq_one_letter_code
_entity_poly.pdbx_strand_id
1 'polypeptide(L)'
;MRSAATFLTDEFLPSAAAPIVAPRQQAIDLVPRIDPVHFIFHSAYCCSTLLAQVLDRAGLASTLKEPLILNDLVGWRHRGGNPAKVAGVLDSVLTLLSRGFVPGEAVIIKPSNVVNALAPTILTMRPEARAVLLYAPLRVFLTSIARKGMWGRLWVRELLAKQLADGMVDLGFAPEEYFRLTDLQVAAVGWIAQADLFAGLVTRFPGRVRSLHSETLLAAPRPALAAICTLFGLADDATTIDALADSNAFGRNAKDGKAYRAADRTREQIDGAAFHAEEIDKVLVWAEAVARGAGVALDPPAPLLD
;
A
#
# COMPACT_ATOMS: atom_id res chain seq x y z
N MET A 1 -5.10 10.37 -19.86
CA MET A 1 -5.53 8.96 -19.63
C MET A 1 -4.78 8.25 -18.48
N ARG A 2 -3.69 8.80 -17.96
CA ARG A 2 -2.84 8.17 -16.93
C ARG A 2 -3.60 7.79 -15.64
N SER A 3 -4.48 8.65 -15.16
CA SER A 3 -5.22 8.44 -13.91
C SER A 3 -6.55 7.69 -14.06
N ALA A 4 -6.93 7.28 -15.27
CA ALA A 4 -8.26 6.74 -15.53
C ALA A 4 -8.49 5.35 -14.91
N ALA A 5 -7.47 4.50 -14.88
CA ALA A 5 -7.58 3.19 -14.27
C ALA A 5 -7.43 3.28 -12.74
N THR A 6 -8.38 2.73 -12.00
CA THR A 6 -8.30 2.63 -10.54
C THR A 6 -7.19 1.69 -10.13
N PHE A 7 -7.07 0.56 -10.82
CA PHE A 7 -6.02 -0.44 -10.64
C PHE A 7 -5.53 -0.95 -12.01
N LEU A 8 -4.31 -1.50 -12.05
CA LEU A 8 -3.74 -2.12 -13.25
C LEU A 8 -4.12 -3.61 -13.30
N THR A 9 -5.40 -3.87 -13.49
CA THR A 9 -6.00 -5.19 -13.65
C THR A 9 -6.87 -5.21 -14.90
N ASP A 10 -7.18 -6.39 -15.43
CA ASP A 10 -7.98 -6.54 -16.65
C ASP A 10 -9.35 -5.87 -16.55
N GLU A 11 -9.94 -5.80 -15.35
CA GLU A 11 -11.23 -5.15 -15.09
C GLU A 11 -11.21 -3.65 -15.37
N PHE A 12 -10.07 -2.98 -15.12
CA PHE A 12 -9.95 -1.52 -15.20
C PHE A 12 -9.14 -1.04 -16.42
N LEU A 13 -8.49 -1.96 -17.13
CA LEU A 13 -7.74 -1.62 -18.34
C LEU A 13 -8.67 -1.72 -19.58
N PRO A 14 -8.72 -0.69 -20.42
CA PRO A 14 -9.53 -0.76 -21.63
C PRO A 14 -8.99 -1.81 -22.59
N SER A 15 -9.83 -2.77 -22.97
CA SER A 15 -9.51 -3.85 -23.93
C SER A 15 -9.57 -3.38 -25.41
N ALA A 16 -9.10 -2.17 -25.71
CA ALA A 16 -9.23 -1.58 -27.05
C ALA A 16 -8.36 -2.24 -28.13
N ALA A 17 -7.40 -3.07 -27.76
CA ALA A 17 -6.55 -3.80 -28.70
C ALA A 17 -6.24 -5.21 -28.18
N ALA A 18 -5.99 -6.16 -29.10
CA ALA A 18 -5.52 -7.47 -28.70
C ALA A 18 -4.17 -7.35 -27.97
N PRO A 19 -3.97 -8.09 -26.85
CA PRO A 19 -2.73 -8.03 -26.11
C PRO A 19 -1.56 -8.53 -26.99
N ILE A 20 -0.47 -7.79 -26.95
CA ILE A 20 0.78 -8.24 -27.59
C ILE A 20 1.49 -9.16 -26.62
N VAL A 21 1.67 -10.41 -26.98
CA VAL A 21 2.39 -11.42 -26.21
C VAL A 21 3.81 -11.52 -26.73
N ALA A 22 4.79 -11.34 -25.86
CA ALA A 22 6.21 -11.46 -26.19
C ALA A 22 6.95 -12.28 -25.14
N PRO A 23 8.03 -12.99 -25.49
CA PRO A 23 8.91 -13.61 -24.51
C PRO A 23 9.44 -12.55 -23.53
N ARG A 24 9.51 -12.92 -22.24
CA ARG A 24 9.97 -12.01 -21.18
C ARG A 24 11.31 -11.33 -21.48
N GLN A 25 12.30 -12.11 -21.95
CA GLN A 25 13.61 -11.57 -22.26
C GLN A 25 13.54 -10.52 -23.37
N GLN A 26 12.80 -10.81 -24.43
CA GLN A 26 12.58 -9.84 -25.51
C GLN A 26 11.93 -8.56 -25.02
N ALA A 27 10.97 -8.65 -24.09
CA ALA A 27 10.35 -7.47 -23.50
C ALA A 27 11.34 -6.66 -22.67
N ILE A 28 12.25 -7.31 -21.93
CA ILE A 28 13.32 -6.64 -21.17
C ILE A 28 14.32 -5.96 -22.11
N ASP A 29 14.75 -6.64 -23.17
CA ASP A 29 15.73 -6.13 -24.13
C ASP A 29 15.18 -4.88 -24.87
N LEU A 30 13.87 -4.75 -24.95
CA LEU A 30 13.20 -3.59 -25.54
C LEU A 30 13.03 -2.41 -24.54
N VAL A 31 13.40 -2.57 -23.27
CA VAL A 31 13.33 -1.47 -22.29
C VAL A 31 14.52 -0.54 -22.51
N PRO A 32 14.31 0.64 -23.13
CA PRO A 32 15.43 1.51 -23.52
C PRO A 32 16.10 2.21 -22.35
N ARG A 33 15.41 2.22 -21.19
CA ARG A 33 15.77 2.99 -20.03
C ARG A 33 15.03 2.47 -18.79
N ILE A 34 15.70 2.51 -17.65
CA ILE A 34 15.10 2.33 -16.31
C ILE A 34 15.02 3.72 -15.69
N ASP A 35 13.81 4.16 -15.34
CA ASP A 35 13.59 5.40 -14.64
C ASP A 35 13.69 5.18 -13.11
N PRO A 36 13.91 6.23 -12.31
CA PRO A 36 13.87 6.11 -10.85
C PRO A 36 12.54 5.49 -10.40
N VAL A 37 12.62 4.47 -9.56
CA VAL A 37 11.43 3.78 -9.05
C VAL A 37 11.30 3.92 -7.54
N HIS A 38 10.11 4.24 -7.07
CA HIS A 38 9.77 4.38 -5.66
C HIS A 38 8.48 3.62 -5.34
N PHE A 39 8.19 3.43 -4.05
CA PHE A 39 7.08 2.58 -3.63
C PHE A 39 6.20 3.26 -2.59
N ILE A 40 4.89 2.97 -2.66
CA ILE A 40 3.91 3.25 -1.61
C ILE A 40 3.40 1.90 -1.12
N PHE A 41 4.02 1.35 -0.07
CA PHE A 41 3.47 0.20 0.63
C PHE A 41 2.39 0.68 1.60
N HIS A 42 1.37 -0.15 1.87
CA HIS A 42 0.24 0.34 2.65
C HIS A 42 -0.50 -0.75 3.43
N SER A 43 -1.15 -0.33 4.54
CA SER A 43 -1.93 -1.23 5.40
C SER A 43 -3.35 -1.54 4.88
N ALA A 44 -3.76 -0.99 3.74
CA ALA A 44 -5.13 -0.85 3.26
C ALA A 44 -5.98 0.20 4.03
N TYR A 45 -7.04 0.69 3.39
CA TYR A 45 -7.98 1.72 3.92
C TYR A 45 -7.31 3.02 4.44
N CYS A 46 -6.12 3.31 3.99
CA CYS A 46 -5.25 4.41 4.41
C CYS A 46 -5.06 5.50 3.34
N CYS A 47 -5.97 5.64 2.39
CA CYS A 47 -5.89 6.63 1.30
C CYS A 47 -4.72 6.45 0.32
N SER A 48 -4.13 5.24 0.23
CA SER A 48 -2.99 4.99 -0.67
C SER A 48 -3.32 5.19 -2.15
N THR A 49 -4.54 4.88 -2.59
CA THR A 49 -4.99 5.14 -3.97
C THR A 49 -5.12 6.63 -4.24
N LEU A 50 -5.61 7.41 -3.27
CA LEU A 50 -5.63 8.87 -3.35
C LEU A 50 -4.22 9.44 -3.52
N LEU A 51 -3.28 9.04 -2.66
CA LEU A 51 -1.90 9.50 -2.75
C LEU A 51 -1.28 9.17 -4.11
N ALA A 52 -1.46 7.93 -4.60
CA ALA A 52 -0.98 7.53 -5.91
C ALA A 52 -1.58 8.38 -7.04
N GLN A 53 -2.88 8.71 -6.97
CA GLN A 53 -3.54 9.57 -7.97
C GLN A 53 -3.03 11.01 -7.93
N VAL A 54 -2.78 11.56 -6.75
CA VAL A 54 -2.24 12.91 -6.59
C VAL A 54 -0.86 13.04 -7.21
N LEU A 55 0.01 12.03 -7.00
CA LEU A 55 1.38 12.01 -7.52
C LEU A 55 1.45 11.67 -9.02
N ASP A 56 0.38 11.15 -9.64
CA ASP A 56 0.33 10.78 -11.06
C ASP A 56 0.20 12.02 -11.96
N ARG A 57 1.31 12.73 -12.16
CA ARG A 57 1.35 13.96 -12.96
C ARG A 57 2.42 13.92 -14.03
N ALA A 58 2.05 14.39 -15.21
CA ALA A 58 2.99 14.55 -16.31
C ALA A 58 4.13 15.51 -15.92
N GLY A 59 5.36 15.10 -16.17
CA GLY A 59 6.56 15.85 -15.82
C GLY A 59 7.04 15.63 -14.36
N LEU A 60 6.28 14.95 -13.52
CA LEU A 60 6.64 14.65 -12.14
C LEU A 60 6.86 13.14 -11.94
N ALA A 61 5.79 12.37 -12.01
CA ALA A 61 5.85 10.93 -11.84
C ALA A 61 4.72 10.20 -12.57
N SER A 62 4.99 8.96 -12.94
CA SER A 62 4.00 7.99 -13.42
C SER A 62 3.66 7.02 -12.31
N THR A 63 2.38 6.87 -11.92
CA THR A 63 2.01 5.96 -10.84
C THR A 63 1.36 4.69 -11.34
N LEU A 64 1.81 3.55 -10.80
CA LEU A 64 1.28 2.22 -11.11
C LEU A 64 0.51 1.69 -9.90
N LYS A 65 -0.81 1.66 -10.03
CA LYS A 65 -1.73 1.31 -8.95
C LYS A 65 -2.07 -0.18 -8.99
N GLU A 66 -1.55 -0.93 -8.04
CA GLU A 66 -1.77 -2.37 -7.82
C GLU A 66 -1.57 -3.22 -9.08
N PRO A 67 -0.37 -3.18 -9.72
CA PRO A 67 -0.12 -4.02 -10.89
C PRO A 67 -0.30 -5.50 -10.51
N LEU A 68 -1.25 -6.17 -11.17
CA LEU A 68 -1.69 -7.54 -10.84
C LEU A 68 -0.55 -8.55 -10.89
N ILE A 69 0.42 -8.35 -11.77
CA ILE A 69 1.59 -9.21 -11.91
C ILE A 69 2.36 -9.40 -10.58
N LEU A 70 2.35 -8.40 -9.68
CA LEU A 70 2.98 -8.54 -8.37
C LEU A 70 2.18 -9.45 -7.45
N ASN A 71 0.84 -9.44 -7.54
CA ASN A 71 -0.03 -10.37 -6.81
C ASN A 71 0.15 -11.80 -7.34
N ASP A 72 0.33 -11.97 -8.66
CA ASP A 72 0.58 -13.27 -9.28
C ASP A 72 1.89 -13.89 -8.78
N LEU A 73 2.93 -13.06 -8.57
CA LEU A 73 4.20 -13.49 -7.97
C LEU A 73 4.03 -13.98 -6.53
N VAL A 74 3.24 -13.27 -5.71
CA VAL A 74 2.89 -13.74 -4.36
C VAL A 74 2.14 -15.07 -4.45
N GLY A 75 1.13 -15.16 -5.30
CA GLY A 75 0.37 -16.40 -5.51
C GLY A 75 1.26 -17.55 -5.99
N TRP A 76 2.22 -17.29 -6.88
CA TRP A 76 3.18 -18.31 -7.31
C TRP A 76 4.07 -18.79 -6.16
N ARG A 77 4.58 -17.86 -5.34
CA ARG A 77 5.36 -18.20 -4.13
C ARG A 77 4.56 -19.09 -3.18
N HIS A 78 3.31 -18.76 -2.90
CA HIS A 78 2.43 -19.55 -2.02
C HIS A 78 2.12 -20.94 -2.58
N ARG A 79 2.15 -21.13 -3.89
CA ARG A 79 2.00 -22.44 -4.55
C ARG A 79 3.32 -23.23 -4.66
N GLY A 80 4.34 -22.88 -3.88
CA GLY A 80 5.63 -23.57 -3.84
C GLY A 80 6.57 -23.23 -4.99
N GLY A 81 6.42 -22.02 -5.58
CA GLY A 81 7.36 -21.53 -6.59
C GLY A 81 8.80 -21.53 -6.07
N ASN A 82 9.74 -22.03 -6.87
CA ASN A 82 11.15 -22.04 -6.51
C ASN A 82 11.62 -20.61 -6.20
N PRO A 83 12.20 -20.33 -5.01
CA PRO A 83 12.54 -18.97 -4.56
C PRO A 83 13.46 -18.21 -5.53
N ALA A 84 14.48 -18.87 -6.09
CA ALA A 84 15.41 -18.25 -7.04
C ALA A 84 14.71 -17.86 -8.35
N LYS A 85 13.78 -18.71 -8.84
CA LYS A 85 12.98 -18.38 -10.02
C LYS A 85 11.99 -17.26 -9.76
N VAL A 86 11.32 -17.25 -8.60
CA VAL A 86 10.42 -16.17 -8.19
C VAL A 86 11.21 -14.85 -8.10
N ALA A 87 12.38 -14.85 -7.48
CA ALA A 87 13.24 -13.69 -7.41
C ALA A 87 13.68 -13.17 -8.79
N GLY A 88 14.09 -14.05 -9.70
CA GLY A 88 14.48 -13.66 -11.06
C GLY A 88 13.31 -13.10 -11.89
N VAL A 89 12.08 -13.63 -11.69
CA VAL A 89 10.90 -13.05 -12.34
C VAL A 89 10.51 -11.73 -11.70
N LEU A 90 10.60 -11.59 -10.37
CA LEU A 90 10.36 -10.33 -9.67
C LEU A 90 11.30 -9.24 -10.19
N ASP A 91 12.60 -9.52 -10.34
CA ASP A 91 13.57 -8.57 -10.88
C ASP A 91 13.19 -8.11 -12.30
N SER A 92 12.81 -9.05 -13.16
CA SER A 92 12.32 -8.76 -14.52
C SER A 92 11.06 -7.89 -14.50
N VAL A 93 10.09 -8.21 -13.64
CA VAL A 93 8.85 -7.44 -13.50
C VAL A 93 9.16 -6.03 -13.02
N LEU A 94 10.01 -5.87 -12.01
CA LEU A 94 10.41 -4.54 -11.52
C LEU A 94 11.11 -3.73 -12.62
N THR A 95 11.94 -4.36 -13.45
CA THR A 95 12.58 -3.71 -14.60
C THR A 95 11.55 -3.20 -15.61
N LEU A 96 10.57 -4.03 -15.97
CA LEU A 96 9.52 -3.67 -16.91
C LEU A 96 8.59 -2.58 -16.36
N LEU A 97 8.29 -2.63 -15.06
CA LEU A 97 7.46 -1.62 -14.39
C LEU A 97 8.20 -0.30 -14.12
N SER A 98 9.54 -0.29 -14.12
CA SER A 98 10.36 0.93 -13.91
C SER A 98 10.50 1.80 -15.16
N ARG A 99 9.51 1.77 -16.05
CA ARG A 99 9.45 2.58 -17.26
C ARG A 99 8.38 3.64 -17.13
N GLY A 100 8.77 4.90 -17.00
CA GLY A 100 7.86 6.04 -17.03
C GLY A 100 7.22 6.25 -18.41
N PHE A 101 6.10 6.93 -18.45
CA PHE A 101 5.43 7.27 -19.71
C PHE A 101 6.15 8.38 -20.47
N VAL A 102 6.84 9.26 -19.75
CA VAL A 102 7.65 10.34 -20.34
C VAL A 102 9.08 10.24 -19.81
N PRO A 103 10.10 10.49 -20.63
CA PRO A 103 11.49 10.54 -20.21
C PRO A 103 11.69 11.50 -19.02
N GLY A 104 12.40 11.04 -17.99
CA GLY A 104 12.71 11.84 -16.80
C GLY A 104 11.66 11.84 -15.69
N GLU A 105 10.51 11.21 -15.90
CA GLU A 105 9.56 10.98 -14.82
C GLU A 105 10.01 9.82 -13.92
N ALA A 106 9.86 9.98 -12.62
CA ALA A 106 9.96 8.83 -11.72
C ALA A 106 8.76 7.89 -11.87
N VAL A 107 8.95 6.63 -11.57
CA VAL A 107 7.87 5.65 -11.46
C VAL A 107 7.56 5.41 -9.99
N ILE A 108 6.29 5.54 -9.61
CA ILE A 108 5.84 5.23 -8.26
C ILE A 108 4.92 4.01 -8.34
N ILE A 109 5.36 2.90 -7.77
CA ILE A 109 4.56 1.68 -7.71
C ILE A 109 3.85 1.63 -6.35
N LYS A 110 2.53 1.53 -6.39
CA LYS A 110 1.69 1.26 -5.24
C LYS A 110 1.17 -0.17 -5.39
N PRO A 111 1.89 -1.18 -4.87
CA PRO A 111 1.41 -2.56 -4.92
C PRO A 111 0.18 -2.75 -4.02
N SER A 112 -0.57 -3.83 -4.18
CA SER A 112 -1.57 -4.20 -3.18
C SER A 112 -0.90 -4.64 -1.88
N ASN A 113 -1.61 -4.56 -0.75
CA ASN A 113 -1.03 -4.87 0.55
C ASN A 113 -0.64 -6.35 0.74
N VAL A 114 -1.13 -7.26 -0.09
CA VAL A 114 -0.66 -8.66 -0.10
C VAL A 114 0.79 -8.77 -0.58
N VAL A 115 1.30 -7.77 -1.28
CA VAL A 115 2.69 -7.72 -1.77
C VAL A 115 3.65 -7.22 -0.69
N ASN A 116 3.17 -6.70 0.43
CA ASN A 116 4.01 -6.12 1.49
C ASN A 116 5.11 -7.08 1.96
N ALA A 117 4.84 -8.39 2.01
CA ALA A 117 5.83 -9.40 2.36
C ALA A 117 7.05 -9.45 1.40
N LEU A 118 6.91 -8.94 0.18
CA LEU A 118 8.01 -8.81 -0.78
C LEU A 118 8.78 -7.49 -0.65
N ALA A 119 8.31 -6.53 0.16
CA ALA A 119 8.93 -5.22 0.28
C ALA A 119 10.43 -5.27 0.67
N PRO A 120 10.88 -6.13 1.63
CA PRO A 120 12.31 -6.26 1.92
C PRO A 120 13.13 -6.68 0.71
N THR A 121 12.61 -7.62 -0.08
CA THR A 121 13.28 -8.14 -1.30
C THR A 121 13.30 -7.06 -2.39
N ILE A 122 12.18 -6.40 -2.63
CA ILE A 122 12.04 -5.31 -3.61
C ILE A 122 13.04 -4.18 -3.31
N LEU A 123 13.10 -3.71 -2.07
CA LEU A 123 14.00 -2.63 -1.66
C LEU A 123 15.48 -3.04 -1.67
N THR A 124 15.76 -4.33 -1.50
CA THR A 124 17.13 -4.87 -1.66
C THR A 124 17.52 -4.94 -3.14
N MET A 125 16.61 -5.36 -4.03
CA MET A 125 16.87 -5.43 -5.47
C MET A 125 16.93 -4.04 -6.14
N ARG A 126 16.36 -3.02 -5.52
CA ARG A 126 16.34 -1.64 -6.02
C ARG A 126 16.95 -0.71 -4.96
N PRO A 127 18.31 -0.66 -4.85
CA PRO A 127 19.00 0.07 -3.79
C PRO A 127 18.73 1.58 -3.81
N GLU A 128 18.44 2.16 -4.97
CA GLU A 128 18.09 3.57 -5.11
C GLU A 128 16.59 3.87 -4.83
N ALA A 129 15.76 2.83 -4.75
CA ALA A 129 14.34 3.00 -4.48
C ALA A 129 14.11 3.49 -3.04
N ARG A 130 13.15 4.39 -2.90
CA ARG A 130 12.66 4.89 -1.62
C ARG A 130 11.21 4.50 -1.44
N ALA A 131 10.72 4.45 -0.22
CA ALA A 131 9.35 4.03 0.05
C ALA A 131 8.67 4.85 1.15
N VAL A 132 7.38 5.10 0.94
CA VAL A 132 6.46 5.54 1.97
C VAL A 132 5.66 4.33 2.44
N LEU A 133 5.59 4.13 3.75
CA LEU A 133 4.76 3.14 4.42
C LEU A 133 3.50 3.83 4.91
N LEU A 134 2.46 3.84 4.08
CA LEU A 134 1.21 4.55 4.39
C LEU A 134 0.27 3.64 5.17
N TYR A 135 -0.12 4.05 6.37
CA TYR A 135 -0.99 3.27 7.24
C TYR A 135 -2.17 4.08 7.79
N ALA A 136 -3.27 3.40 8.04
CA ALA A 136 -4.38 3.95 8.82
C ALA A 136 -4.22 3.53 10.28
N PRO A 137 -4.61 4.35 11.26
CA PRO A 137 -4.71 3.93 12.66
C PRO A 137 -5.54 2.65 12.78
N LEU A 138 -5.20 1.78 13.72
CA LEU A 138 -5.93 0.53 13.90
C LEU A 138 -7.44 0.74 14.03
N ARG A 139 -7.89 1.75 14.80
CA ARG A 139 -9.31 2.09 14.93
C ARG A 139 -9.96 2.42 13.58
N VAL A 140 -9.31 3.24 12.76
CA VAL A 140 -9.81 3.63 11.42
C VAL A 140 -9.90 2.42 10.49
N PHE A 141 -8.90 1.55 10.56
CA PHE A 141 -8.88 0.29 9.81
C PHE A 141 -10.03 -0.63 10.23
N LEU A 142 -10.19 -0.91 11.53
CA LEU A 142 -11.27 -1.76 12.05
C LEU A 142 -12.66 -1.22 11.72
N THR A 143 -12.86 0.09 11.86
CA THR A 143 -14.11 0.76 11.46
C THR A 143 -14.39 0.55 9.97
N SER A 144 -13.37 0.67 9.13
CA SER A 144 -13.51 0.46 7.68
C SER A 144 -13.88 -0.98 7.34
N ILE A 145 -13.32 -1.96 8.05
CA ILE A 145 -13.65 -3.39 7.89
C ILE A 145 -15.10 -3.66 8.34
N ALA A 146 -15.48 -3.19 9.53
CA ALA A 146 -16.84 -3.38 10.08
C ALA A 146 -17.92 -2.83 9.11
N ARG A 147 -17.70 -1.63 8.58
CA ARG A 147 -18.61 -0.99 7.61
C ARG A 147 -18.77 -1.74 6.28
N LYS A 148 -17.76 -2.51 5.88
CA LYS A 148 -17.82 -3.36 4.68
C LYS A 148 -18.66 -4.62 4.89
N GLY A 149 -19.15 -4.84 6.10
CA GLY A 149 -20.00 -5.99 6.45
C GLY A 149 -19.30 -7.31 6.13
N MET A 150 -20.05 -8.27 5.61
CA MET A 150 -19.56 -9.62 5.33
C MET A 150 -18.35 -9.62 4.38
N TRP A 151 -18.36 -8.78 3.36
CA TRP A 151 -17.26 -8.71 2.41
C TRP A 151 -15.93 -8.30 3.10
N GLY A 152 -15.96 -7.28 3.96
CA GLY A 152 -14.78 -6.86 4.71
C GLY A 152 -14.28 -7.93 5.68
N ARG A 153 -15.21 -8.63 6.34
CA ARG A 153 -14.92 -9.72 7.29
C ARG A 153 -14.27 -10.93 6.61
N LEU A 154 -14.75 -11.32 5.43
CA LEU A 154 -14.14 -12.39 4.63
C LEU A 154 -12.78 -11.98 4.09
N TRP A 155 -12.66 -10.75 3.58
CA TRP A 155 -11.40 -10.23 3.04
C TRP A 155 -10.26 -10.24 4.06
N VAL A 156 -10.50 -9.88 5.33
CA VAL A 156 -9.44 -9.90 6.35
C VAL A 156 -8.98 -11.31 6.68
N ARG A 157 -9.85 -12.31 6.59
CA ARG A 157 -9.47 -13.72 6.76
C ARG A 157 -8.59 -14.22 5.61
N GLU A 158 -8.91 -13.86 4.38
CA GLU A 158 -8.07 -14.17 3.22
C GLU A 158 -6.72 -13.46 3.31
N LEU A 159 -6.70 -12.20 3.75
CA LEU A 159 -5.47 -11.45 3.95
C LEU A 159 -4.59 -12.11 5.01
N LEU A 160 -5.15 -12.44 6.18
CA LEU A 160 -4.40 -13.10 7.25
C LEU A 160 -3.85 -14.45 6.81
N ALA A 161 -4.61 -15.26 6.06
CA ALA A 161 -4.13 -16.53 5.53
C ALA A 161 -2.89 -16.35 4.65
N LYS A 162 -2.86 -15.30 3.81
CA LYS A 162 -1.69 -14.95 2.99
C LYS A 162 -0.52 -14.47 3.83
N GLN A 163 -0.77 -13.65 4.84
CA GLN A 163 0.27 -13.15 5.76
C GLN A 163 0.89 -14.29 6.58
N LEU A 164 0.09 -15.26 7.01
CA LEU A 164 0.58 -16.49 7.67
C LEU A 164 1.45 -17.31 6.70
N ALA A 165 1.00 -17.52 5.46
CA ALA A 165 1.78 -18.21 4.43
C ALA A 165 3.09 -17.48 4.09
N ASP A 166 3.14 -16.18 4.28
CA ASP A 166 4.32 -15.33 4.12
C ASP A 166 5.27 -15.33 5.32
N GLY A 167 4.86 -15.91 6.46
CA GLY A 167 5.61 -15.86 7.71
C GLY A 167 5.67 -14.45 8.33
N MET A 168 4.71 -13.58 8.00
CA MET A 168 4.66 -12.22 8.52
C MET A 168 4.08 -12.13 9.95
N VAL A 169 3.41 -13.19 10.40
CA VAL A 169 2.67 -13.16 11.68
C VAL A 169 3.41 -14.02 12.70
N ASP A 170 3.99 -13.37 13.69
CA ASP A 170 4.60 -14.01 14.87
C ASP A 170 4.14 -13.27 16.13
N LEU A 171 2.90 -13.52 16.53
CA LEU A 171 2.26 -12.88 17.69
C LEU A 171 2.01 -13.86 18.84
N GLY A 172 2.68 -15.02 18.80
CA GLY A 172 2.59 -16.04 19.86
C GLY A 172 1.32 -16.89 19.85
N PHE A 173 0.49 -16.83 18.80
CA PHE A 173 -0.71 -17.67 18.66
C PHE A 173 -0.36 -19.05 18.07
N ALA A 174 -0.91 -20.11 18.65
CA ALA A 174 -0.94 -21.41 18.00
C ALA A 174 -1.87 -21.38 16.76
N PRO A 175 -1.60 -22.20 15.72
CA PRO A 175 -2.41 -22.18 14.48
C PRO A 175 -3.92 -22.32 14.72
N GLU A 176 -4.33 -23.12 15.72
CA GLU A 176 -5.72 -23.39 16.04
C GLU A 176 -6.41 -22.18 16.70
N GLU A 177 -5.65 -21.29 17.31
CA GLU A 177 -6.21 -20.12 18.01
C GLU A 177 -6.75 -19.10 17.02
N TYR A 178 -6.18 -19.01 15.80
CA TYR A 178 -6.69 -18.12 14.75
C TYR A 178 -8.14 -18.44 14.35
N PHE A 179 -8.59 -19.70 14.46
CA PHE A 179 -9.98 -20.09 14.19
C PHE A 179 -10.97 -19.61 15.25
N ARG A 180 -10.48 -19.29 16.45
CA ARG A 180 -11.33 -18.80 17.55
C ARG A 180 -11.49 -17.29 17.56
N LEU A 181 -10.70 -16.57 16.75
CA LEU A 181 -10.75 -15.12 16.66
C LEU A 181 -12.01 -14.65 15.92
N THR A 182 -12.62 -13.58 16.43
CA THR A 182 -13.65 -12.85 15.68
C THR A 182 -13.04 -12.19 14.43
N ASP A 183 -13.85 -11.80 13.46
CA ASP A 183 -13.37 -11.19 12.21
C ASP A 183 -12.58 -9.91 12.47
N LEU A 184 -12.99 -9.08 13.46
CA LEU A 184 -12.26 -7.87 13.80
C LEU A 184 -10.96 -8.15 14.57
N GLN A 185 -10.89 -9.24 15.35
CA GLN A 185 -9.61 -9.70 15.93
C GLN A 185 -8.66 -10.20 14.83
N VAL A 186 -9.17 -10.96 13.84
CA VAL A 186 -8.40 -11.35 12.65
C VAL A 186 -7.88 -10.14 11.91
N ALA A 187 -8.72 -9.11 11.73
CA ALA A 187 -8.32 -7.84 11.12
C ALA A 187 -7.20 -7.15 11.92
N ALA A 188 -7.31 -7.12 13.23
CA ALA A 188 -6.30 -6.53 14.12
C ALA A 188 -4.97 -7.29 14.05
N VAL A 189 -4.97 -8.62 14.06
CA VAL A 189 -3.76 -9.46 13.91
C VAL A 189 -3.06 -9.12 12.60
N GLY A 190 -3.79 -9.12 11.48
CA GLY A 190 -3.22 -8.80 10.17
C GLY A 190 -2.69 -7.37 10.08
N TRP A 191 -3.30 -6.44 10.81
CA TRP A 191 -2.82 -5.06 10.88
C TRP A 191 -1.54 -4.95 11.72
N ILE A 192 -1.47 -5.61 12.89
CA ILE A 192 -0.28 -5.64 13.76
C ILE A 192 0.91 -6.26 13.01
N ALA A 193 0.69 -7.36 12.27
CA ALA A 193 1.73 -7.97 11.45
C ALA A 193 2.29 -7.00 10.38
N GLN A 194 1.45 -6.16 9.79
CA GLN A 194 1.91 -5.14 8.86
C GLN A 194 2.67 -4.01 9.56
N ALA A 195 2.23 -3.61 10.76
CA ALA A 195 2.93 -2.60 11.56
C ALA A 195 4.34 -3.07 11.95
N ASP A 196 4.49 -4.33 12.34
CA ASP A 196 5.77 -4.96 12.65
C ASP A 196 6.69 -5.01 11.42
N LEU A 197 6.17 -5.47 10.27
CA LEU A 197 6.90 -5.42 9.01
C LEU A 197 7.37 -4.00 8.68
N PHE A 198 6.52 -3.00 8.87
CA PHE A 198 6.84 -1.60 8.58
C PHE A 198 7.95 -1.07 9.49
N ALA A 199 7.91 -1.41 10.77
CA ALA A 199 8.98 -1.08 11.72
C ALA A 199 10.31 -1.72 11.31
N GLY A 200 10.28 -2.99 10.90
CA GLY A 200 11.44 -3.70 10.39
C GLY A 200 12.02 -3.07 9.10
N LEU A 201 11.15 -2.62 8.18
CA LEU A 201 11.58 -1.96 6.95
C LEU A 201 12.27 -0.62 7.22
N VAL A 202 11.74 0.18 8.13
CA VAL A 202 12.36 1.46 8.51
C VAL A 202 13.75 1.23 9.13
N THR A 203 13.87 0.24 10.00
CA THR A 203 15.13 -0.13 10.64
C THR A 203 16.16 -0.65 9.64
N ARG A 204 15.71 -1.48 8.68
CA ARG A 204 16.57 -2.10 7.68
C ARG A 204 17.04 -1.13 6.60
N PHE A 205 16.22 -0.12 6.26
CA PHE A 205 16.50 0.82 5.17
C PHE A 205 16.44 2.28 5.65
N PRO A 206 17.30 2.68 6.59
CA PRO A 206 17.27 4.01 7.17
C PRO A 206 17.48 5.09 6.10
N GLY A 207 16.75 6.20 6.20
CA GLY A 207 16.79 7.30 5.24
C GLY A 207 16.07 7.06 3.91
N ARG A 208 15.80 5.78 3.55
CA ARG A 208 15.10 5.40 2.32
C ARG A 208 13.63 5.09 2.54
N VAL A 209 13.26 4.70 3.73
CA VAL A 209 11.91 4.29 4.10
C VAL A 209 11.40 5.17 5.23
N ARG A 210 10.19 5.70 5.08
CA ARG A 210 9.51 6.53 6.07
C ARG A 210 8.06 6.07 6.23
N SER A 211 7.54 6.15 7.45
CA SER A 211 6.13 5.90 7.70
C SER A 211 5.30 7.18 7.56
N LEU A 212 4.06 7.05 7.13
CA LEU A 212 3.11 8.15 7.03
C LEU A 212 1.72 7.71 7.51
N HIS A 213 1.21 8.43 8.47
CA HIS A 213 -0.13 8.23 8.99
C HIS A 213 -1.17 8.83 8.03
N SER A 214 -2.22 8.10 7.68
CA SER A 214 -3.22 8.56 6.71
C SER A 214 -3.96 9.81 7.14
N GLU A 215 -4.22 9.96 8.44
CA GLU A 215 -4.91 11.14 8.96
C GLU A 215 -4.01 12.39 8.91
N THR A 216 -2.69 12.24 9.08
CA THR A 216 -1.72 13.32 8.88
C THR A 216 -1.70 13.77 7.41
N LEU A 217 -1.70 12.82 6.46
CA LEU A 217 -1.81 13.14 5.03
C LEU A 217 -3.07 13.96 4.71
N LEU A 218 -4.21 13.61 5.32
CA LEU A 218 -5.49 14.27 5.06
C LEU A 218 -5.61 15.61 5.77
N ALA A 219 -5.08 15.73 7.00
CA ALA A 219 -5.13 16.97 7.79
C ALA A 219 -4.14 18.04 7.28
N ALA A 220 -2.98 17.60 6.79
CA ALA A 220 -1.89 18.47 6.36
C ALA A 220 -1.33 18.05 4.99
N PRO A 221 -2.13 18.10 3.89
CA PRO A 221 -1.73 17.54 2.59
C PRO A 221 -0.51 18.25 2.00
N ARG A 222 -0.38 19.58 2.11
CA ARG A 222 0.78 20.31 1.57
C ARG A 222 2.11 19.88 2.19
N PRO A 223 2.31 19.94 3.51
CA PRO A 223 3.56 19.46 4.11
C PRO A 223 3.80 17.97 3.87
N ALA A 224 2.76 17.13 3.88
CA ALA A 224 2.90 15.70 3.59
C ALA A 224 3.40 15.47 2.16
N LEU A 225 2.84 16.15 1.17
CA LEU A 225 3.25 16.03 -0.23
C LEU A 225 4.65 16.59 -0.45
N ALA A 226 5.01 17.71 0.17
CA ALA A 226 6.37 18.24 0.11
C ALA A 226 7.39 17.23 0.65
N ALA A 227 7.13 16.66 1.82
CA ALA A 227 8.02 15.66 2.42
C ALA A 227 8.12 14.37 1.56
N ILE A 228 7.02 13.95 0.91
CA ILE A 228 7.04 12.80 -0.03
C ILE A 228 7.88 13.15 -1.26
N CYS A 229 7.69 14.34 -1.86
CA CYS A 229 8.47 14.77 -3.00
C CYS A 229 9.96 14.83 -2.67
N THR A 230 10.33 15.43 -1.56
CA THR A 230 11.73 15.45 -1.06
C THR A 230 12.24 14.02 -0.83
N LEU A 231 11.46 13.13 -0.17
CA LEU A 231 11.86 11.74 0.03
C LEU A 231 12.11 11.03 -1.29
N PHE A 232 11.28 11.21 -2.30
CA PHE A 232 11.40 10.55 -3.60
C PHE A 232 12.35 11.27 -4.57
N GLY A 233 12.87 12.46 -4.21
CA GLY A 233 13.71 13.26 -5.09
C GLY A 233 12.93 13.83 -6.28
N LEU A 234 11.65 14.08 -6.11
CA LEU A 234 10.79 14.76 -7.09
C LEU A 234 10.89 16.29 -6.92
N ALA A 235 10.39 17.04 -7.90
CA ALA A 235 10.23 18.48 -7.76
C ALA A 235 9.33 18.82 -6.57
N ASP A 236 9.83 19.65 -5.64
CA ASP A 236 9.18 20.01 -4.37
C ASP A 236 9.04 21.54 -4.19
N ASP A 237 9.13 22.28 -5.31
CA ASP A 237 8.85 23.73 -5.30
C ASP A 237 7.38 24.02 -4.94
N ALA A 238 7.15 25.24 -4.41
CA ALA A 238 5.83 25.63 -3.90
C ALA A 238 4.72 25.49 -4.97
N THR A 239 5.00 25.81 -6.23
CA THR A 239 4.03 25.72 -7.32
C THR A 239 3.63 24.25 -7.57
N THR A 240 4.59 23.35 -7.57
CA THR A 240 4.35 21.92 -7.72
C THR A 240 3.53 21.39 -6.55
N ILE A 241 3.91 21.73 -5.30
CA ILE A 241 3.21 21.25 -4.11
C ILE A 241 1.78 21.80 -4.03
N ASP A 242 1.57 23.08 -4.33
CA ASP A 242 0.22 23.66 -4.38
C ASP A 242 -0.64 22.98 -5.43
N ALA A 243 -0.09 22.75 -6.61
CA ALA A 243 -0.80 22.06 -7.67
C ALA A 243 -1.14 20.59 -7.31
N LEU A 244 -0.33 19.89 -6.51
CA LEU A 244 -0.63 18.56 -5.99
C LEU A 244 -1.74 18.62 -4.93
N ALA A 245 -1.63 19.55 -3.98
CA ALA A 245 -2.57 19.69 -2.87
C ALA A 245 -3.97 20.15 -3.34
N ASP A 246 -4.03 20.99 -4.37
CA ASP A 246 -5.27 21.47 -4.96
C ASP A 246 -5.86 20.47 -5.98
N SER A 247 -5.29 19.27 -6.07
CA SER A 247 -5.79 18.22 -6.95
C SER A 247 -7.26 17.88 -6.65
N ASN A 248 -8.07 17.75 -7.70
CA ASN A 248 -9.44 17.27 -7.60
C ASN A 248 -9.56 15.88 -6.96
N ALA A 249 -8.46 15.14 -6.85
CA ALA A 249 -8.44 13.82 -6.20
C ALA A 249 -8.83 13.89 -4.72
N PHE A 250 -8.51 14.99 -4.01
CA PHE A 250 -8.94 15.20 -2.62
C PHE A 250 -10.45 15.45 -2.46
N GLY A 251 -11.15 15.79 -3.55
CA GLY A 251 -12.60 15.99 -3.58
C GLY A 251 -13.40 14.81 -4.12
N ARG A 252 -12.75 13.70 -4.44
CA ARG A 252 -13.37 12.51 -5.05
C ARG A 252 -12.95 11.23 -4.37
N ASN A 253 -13.86 10.24 -4.40
CA ASN A 253 -13.51 8.87 -4.01
C ASN A 253 -12.50 8.31 -5.03
N ALA A 254 -11.34 7.94 -4.55
CA ALA A 254 -10.23 7.48 -5.39
C ALA A 254 -10.50 6.13 -6.09
N LYS A 255 -11.55 5.38 -5.70
CA LYS A 255 -11.90 4.07 -6.28
C LYS A 255 -13.00 4.14 -7.33
N ASP A 256 -14.03 4.96 -7.12
CA ASP A 256 -15.20 5.04 -8.00
C ASP A 256 -15.42 6.43 -8.63
N GLY A 257 -14.56 7.40 -8.32
CA GLY A 257 -14.58 8.74 -8.89
C GLY A 257 -15.74 9.63 -8.45
N LYS A 258 -16.63 9.15 -7.56
CA LYS A 258 -17.75 9.94 -7.03
C LYS A 258 -17.28 11.10 -6.17
N ALA A 259 -18.08 12.17 -6.08
CA ALA A 259 -17.78 13.26 -5.16
C ALA A 259 -17.65 12.71 -3.73
N TYR A 260 -16.50 12.95 -3.11
CA TYR A 260 -16.19 12.44 -1.77
C TYR A 260 -15.15 13.33 -1.12
N ARG A 261 -15.55 14.04 -0.07
CA ARG A 261 -14.70 14.98 0.64
C ARG A 261 -14.16 14.37 1.93
N ALA A 262 -13.14 14.97 2.50
CA ALA A 262 -12.63 14.58 3.82
C ALA A 262 -13.74 14.55 4.89
N ALA A 263 -14.69 15.50 4.83
CA ALA A 263 -15.87 15.51 5.71
C ALA A 263 -16.79 14.29 5.53
N ASP A 264 -16.93 13.76 4.31
CA ASP A 264 -17.73 12.56 4.05
C ASP A 264 -17.03 11.34 4.66
N ARG A 265 -15.70 11.24 4.53
CA ARG A 265 -14.91 10.20 5.19
C ARG A 265 -15.04 10.29 6.72
N THR A 266 -14.93 11.51 7.29
CA THR A 266 -15.08 11.71 8.73
C THR A 266 -16.47 11.30 9.20
N ARG A 267 -17.53 11.71 8.49
CA ARG A 267 -18.90 11.30 8.79
C ARG A 267 -19.06 9.77 8.71
N GLU A 268 -18.60 9.17 7.64
CA GLU A 268 -18.62 7.71 7.49
C GLU A 268 -17.87 6.99 8.61
N GLN A 269 -16.73 7.52 9.05
CA GLN A 269 -16.00 6.95 10.19
C GLN A 269 -16.76 7.11 11.49
N ILE A 270 -17.39 8.28 11.72
CA ILE A 270 -18.22 8.52 12.93
C ILE A 270 -19.43 7.59 12.94
N ASP A 271 -20.18 7.52 11.84
CA ASP A 271 -21.39 6.68 11.75
C ASP A 271 -21.06 5.19 11.89
N GLY A 272 -19.99 4.75 11.22
CA GLY A 272 -19.53 3.36 11.32
C GLY A 272 -18.96 3.03 12.69
N ALA A 273 -18.22 3.97 13.31
CA ALA A 273 -17.73 3.81 14.66
C ALA A 273 -18.87 3.73 15.67
N ALA A 274 -19.90 4.57 15.55
CA ALA A 274 -21.04 4.57 16.47
C ALA A 274 -21.81 3.23 16.46
N PHE A 275 -22.03 2.66 15.26
CA PHE A 275 -22.76 1.39 15.14
C PHE A 275 -21.97 0.18 15.66
N HIS A 276 -20.64 0.19 15.54
CA HIS A 276 -19.75 -0.93 15.93
C HIS A 276 -18.85 -0.58 17.11
N ALA A 277 -19.15 0.50 17.85
CA ALA A 277 -18.26 1.06 18.88
C ALA A 277 -17.82 0.00 19.90
N GLU A 278 -18.78 -0.70 20.48
CA GLU A 278 -18.51 -1.68 21.56
C GLU A 278 -17.59 -2.81 21.08
N GLU A 279 -17.83 -3.36 19.87
CA GLU A 279 -16.99 -4.41 19.30
C GLU A 279 -15.58 -3.89 19.03
N ILE A 280 -15.48 -2.71 18.39
CA ILE A 280 -14.20 -2.09 18.05
C ILE A 280 -13.39 -1.76 19.30
N ASP A 281 -14.01 -1.17 20.33
CA ASP A 281 -13.32 -0.80 21.59
C ASP A 281 -12.76 -2.02 22.31
N LYS A 282 -13.52 -3.11 22.39
CA LYS A 282 -13.07 -4.37 22.97
C LYS A 282 -11.90 -4.96 22.18
N VAL A 283 -11.98 -4.94 20.84
CA VAL A 283 -10.91 -5.45 19.97
C VAL A 283 -9.66 -4.58 20.06
N LEU A 284 -9.79 -3.26 20.21
CA LEU A 284 -8.62 -2.38 20.40
C LEU A 284 -7.88 -2.67 21.68
N VAL A 285 -8.58 -2.79 22.82
CA VAL A 285 -7.95 -3.15 24.10
C VAL A 285 -7.23 -4.48 23.99
N TRP A 286 -7.87 -5.47 23.37
CA TRP A 286 -7.26 -6.78 23.15
C TRP A 286 -6.04 -6.70 22.21
N ALA A 287 -6.14 -5.96 21.11
CA ALA A 287 -5.07 -5.80 20.13
C ALA A 287 -3.84 -5.09 20.72
N GLU A 288 -4.05 -4.07 21.56
CA GLU A 288 -2.98 -3.39 22.31
C GLU A 288 -2.25 -4.37 23.26
N ALA A 289 -2.97 -5.26 23.92
CA ALA A 289 -2.38 -6.26 24.77
C ALA A 289 -1.56 -7.28 23.95
N VAL A 290 -2.08 -7.74 22.81
CA VAL A 290 -1.38 -8.64 21.87
C VAL A 290 -0.11 -7.99 21.33
N ALA A 291 -0.21 -6.77 20.81
CA ALA A 291 0.92 -6.03 20.27
C ALA A 291 2.02 -5.82 21.31
N ARG A 292 1.63 -5.44 22.54
CA ARG A 292 2.56 -5.28 23.66
C ARG A 292 3.24 -6.60 24.01
N GLY A 293 2.50 -7.70 24.05
CA GLY A 293 3.04 -9.04 24.33
C GLY A 293 4.05 -9.48 23.28
N ALA A 294 3.84 -9.11 22.03
CA ALA A 294 4.72 -9.39 20.90
C ALA A 294 5.84 -8.33 20.69
N GLY A 295 5.86 -7.26 21.48
CA GLY A 295 6.85 -6.17 21.34
C GLY A 295 6.64 -5.31 20.10
N VAL A 296 5.43 -5.29 19.51
CA VAL A 296 5.11 -4.53 18.30
C VAL A 296 4.52 -3.17 18.67
N ALA A 297 5.10 -2.10 18.13
CA ALA A 297 4.54 -0.76 18.24
C ALA A 297 3.37 -0.58 17.25
N LEU A 298 2.26 0.00 17.73
CA LEU A 298 1.09 0.27 16.87
C LEU A 298 1.30 1.49 15.96
N ASP A 299 2.25 2.34 16.27
CA ASP A 299 2.69 3.43 15.41
C ASP A 299 4.07 3.09 14.84
N PRO A 300 4.16 2.80 13.52
CA PRO A 300 5.43 2.55 12.87
C PRO A 300 6.42 3.71 13.07
N PRO A 301 7.70 3.42 13.35
CA PRO A 301 8.72 4.45 13.63
C PRO A 301 9.07 5.27 12.39
N ALA A 302 9.91 6.31 12.61
CA ALA A 302 10.41 7.23 11.59
C ALA A 302 9.31 7.85 10.74
N PRO A 303 8.40 8.61 11.36
CA PRO A 303 7.37 9.32 10.62
C PRO A 303 7.99 10.25 9.57
N LEU A 304 7.30 10.43 8.47
CA LEU A 304 7.71 11.34 7.39
C LEU A 304 7.57 12.81 7.80
N LEU A 305 6.60 13.07 8.68
CA LEU A 305 6.35 14.36 9.34
C LEU A 305 6.37 14.14 10.85
N ASP A 306 7.02 15.05 11.55
CA ASP A 306 7.05 15.08 13.02
C ASP A 306 5.72 15.59 13.61
#